data_b0985e43d5d9043e6e7f93d6079ba7c4
#
_entry.id   b0985e43d5d9043e6e7f93d6079ba7c4
#
_cell.length_a   1.000
_cell.length_b   1.000
_cell.length_c   1.000
_cell.angle_alpha   90.00
_cell.angle_beta   90.00
_cell.angle_gamma   90.00
#
_symmetry.space_group_name_H-M   'P 1'
#
loop_
_entity.id
_entity.type
_entity.pdbx_description
1 polymer ?
#
loop_
_entity_poly.entity_id
_entity_poly.type
_entity_poly.pdbx_seq_one_letter_code
_entity_poly.pdbx_strand_id
1 'polypeptide(L)'
;MKKRFLTLSIVSMVVMGLTSVTTTDQRPKPTITNSLKSNTNFEKNKPNILFIAVDDMNDWVGYLNGHSRMKIHTPNIDRLARASMVFTNAHTPSPACAPARAAILTGVHHARSGIQNTHWGDGPEWRRFPHLKNVETLEQFFKNRGYKTLGAGKIYHSQAPPWTPTSQVEPENWDFYYPSPYISHPYQIRASDEVIYPKEVDNKSRPGESDGSGKSSWWTWGPLAVKDQKMADYHIVDWANHQLKLDHKQPFFLAVGTWKPHDPWEVPQKYFDLYPLEDIFLPFHKENDLLDAFDHGRRWIHKWVEDNKQWVKVVQSYAAAITFTDAMIGRLLDQLKESKYADNTIIVLWSDHGMHMGEKENIEKFTLWERSTRVPLIISYPGVIQAKTSCDQPVSLMDIYPTLVELSGFEKPAHLDGHSLLPQIKNPNASTAPVISSYLFTWTEKPFAGHAVRSKNYRYIYYPDIGLEELYDHQSDPNEWKNIAYKKENKKIIKSHRKVLLKILPQLQWKLETPEGYKIDPNGNISFLNYNELIEKN
;
A
#
# COMPACT_ATOMS: atom_id res chain seq x y z
N MET A 1 54.40 -22.64 27.30
CA MET A 1 55.16 -22.32 28.55
C MET A 1 54.44 -21.19 29.28
N LYS A 2 54.20 -21.43 30.61
CA LYS A 2 53.78 -20.48 31.67
C LYS A 2 52.45 -19.74 31.47
N LYS A 3 51.30 -20.10 32.03
CA LYS A 3 50.81 -20.23 33.43
C LYS A 3 51.14 -19.02 34.31
N ARG A 4 50.06 -18.35 34.82
CA ARG A 4 49.76 -17.99 36.23
C ARG A 4 48.59 -17.01 36.27
N PHE A 5 47.44 -17.34 36.87
CA PHE A 5 46.91 -17.38 38.26
C PHE A 5 46.53 -15.98 38.77
N LEU A 6 45.25 -15.81 38.95
CA LEU A 6 44.39 -15.70 40.14
C LEU A 6 44.83 -14.68 41.21
N THR A 7 43.96 -13.73 41.55
CA THR A 7 43.69 -13.41 42.95
C THR A 7 42.28 -12.83 43.15
N LEU A 8 41.55 -13.49 44.01
CA LEU A 8 40.28 -13.08 44.63
C LEU A 8 40.59 -12.12 45.77
N SER A 9 39.75 -11.10 46.02
CA SER A 9 39.69 -10.43 47.33
C SER A 9 38.24 -10.10 47.66
N ILE A 10 37.82 -10.78 48.70
CA ILE A 10 36.59 -10.56 49.48
C ILE A 10 36.89 -9.46 50.52
N VAL A 11 36.03 -8.46 50.69
CA VAL A 11 35.97 -7.69 51.95
C VAL A 11 34.51 -7.41 52.33
N SER A 12 34.30 -7.61 53.56
CA SER A 12 33.10 -7.81 54.37
C SER A 12 32.21 -6.58 54.59
N MET A 13 30.97 -6.91 54.94
CA MET A 13 29.93 -6.10 55.60
C MET A 13 30.40 -5.16 56.68
N VAL A 14 29.77 -3.98 56.74
CA VAL A 14 29.41 -3.30 57.99
C VAL A 14 27.95 -2.84 57.94
N VAL A 15 27.18 -3.37 58.85
CA VAL A 15 25.79 -3.00 59.16
C VAL A 15 25.81 -1.83 60.14
N MET A 16 25.17 -0.73 59.83
CA MET A 16 24.74 0.22 60.86
C MET A 16 23.25 0.57 60.62
N GLY A 17 22.45 0.17 61.58
CA GLY A 17 21.06 0.53 61.66
C GLY A 17 20.87 1.98 62.10
N LEU A 18 19.85 2.63 61.54
CA LEU A 18 19.26 3.83 62.09
C LEU A 18 17.73 3.75 61.95
N THR A 19 17.11 4.05 63.01
CA THR A 19 15.72 3.94 63.37
C THR A 19 14.77 4.80 62.55
N SER A 20 13.65 4.21 62.20
CA SER A 20 12.50 4.80 61.50
C SER A 20 11.76 5.81 62.36
N VAL A 21 11.45 6.98 61.83
CA VAL A 21 10.33 7.82 62.26
C VAL A 21 9.26 7.75 61.17
N THR A 22 8.14 7.11 61.50
CA THR A 22 6.96 7.04 60.64
C THR A 22 6.11 8.30 60.84
N THR A 23 5.98 9.12 59.81
CA THR A 23 4.89 10.09 59.71
C THR A 23 3.89 9.58 58.66
N THR A 24 2.70 9.22 59.16
CA THR A 24 1.56 8.84 58.32
C THR A 24 0.94 10.10 57.71
N ASP A 25 1.18 10.32 56.40
CA ASP A 25 0.40 11.29 55.61
C ASP A 25 -0.79 10.53 54.97
N GLN A 26 -1.96 10.67 55.61
CA GLN A 26 -3.24 10.17 55.10
C GLN A 26 -3.81 11.19 54.11
N ARG A 27 -3.50 11.04 52.80
CA ARG A 27 -4.33 11.61 51.75
C ARG A 27 -5.11 10.49 51.04
N PRO A 28 -6.43 10.64 50.84
CA PRO A 28 -7.23 9.61 50.16
C PRO A 28 -6.80 9.52 48.73
N LYS A 29 -6.37 8.32 48.28
CA LYS A 29 -6.19 8.00 46.87
C LYS A 29 -7.55 8.07 46.17
N PRO A 30 -7.67 8.75 44.99
CA PRO A 30 -8.89 8.67 44.22
C PRO A 30 -9.04 7.24 43.70
N THR A 31 -10.05 6.56 44.18
CA THR A 31 -10.49 5.27 43.65
C THR A 31 -11.15 5.53 42.32
N ILE A 32 -10.40 5.41 41.22
CA ILE A 32 -10.96 5.34 39.86
C ILE A 32 -11.53 3.92 39.73
N THR A 33 -12.77 3.76 40.12
CA THR A 33 -13.57 2.60 39.72
C THR A 33 -13.96 2.77 38.26
N ASN A 34 -13.05 2.46 37.36
CA ASN A 34 -13.40 2.17 35.97
C ASN A 34 -14.05 0.79 35.94
N SER A 35 -15.34 0.74 36.20
CA SER A 35 -16.16 -0.38 35.75
C SER A 35 -16.33 -0.26 34.24
N LEU A 36 -15.32 -0.66 33.48
CA LEU A 36 -15.53 -1.20 32.17
C LEU A 36 -16.37 -2.47 32.39
N LYS A 37 -17.69 -2.33 32.28
CA LYS A 37 -18.55 -3.48 32.06
C LYS A 37 -17.96 -4.18 30.85
N SER A 38 -17.25 -5.28 31.08
CA SER A 38 -16.89 -6.23 30.06
C SER A 38 -18.20 -6.60 29.37
N ASN A 39 -18.36 -6.15 28.13
CA ASN A 39 -19.46 -6.54 27.28
C ASN A 39 -19.25 -8.02 26.97
N THR A 40 -19.80 -8.90 27.79
CA THR A 40 -19.71 -10.37 27.71
C THR A 40 -20.33 -10.93 26.43
N ASN A 41 -20.82 -10.08 25.51
CA ASN A 41 -21.28 -10.45 24.18
C ASN A 41 -20.16 -10.58 23.14
N PHE A 42 -18.93 -10.08 23.42
CA PHE A 42 -17.80 -10.24 22.49
C PHE A 42 -17.22 -11.66 22.47
N GLU A 43 -17.38 -12.44 23.53
CA GLU A 43 -16.88 -13.83 23.56
C GLU A 43 -17.73 -14.82 22.75
N LYS A 44 -18.96 -14.48 22.39
CA LYS A 44 -19.89 -15.43 21.72
C LYS A 44 -19.84 -15.46 20.20
N ASN A 45 -19.35 -14.39 19.52
CA ASN A 45 -19.29 -14.39 18.04
C ASN A 45 -18.08 -13.59 17.54
N LYS A 46 -16.93 -14.23 17.39
CA LYS A 46 -15.79 -13.65 16.69
C LYS A 46 -16.21 -13.22 15.28
N PRO A 47 -15.87 -11.99 14.80
CA PRO A 47 -16.27 -11.56 13.47
C PRO A 47 -15.56 -12.38 12.37
N ASN A 48 -16.21 -12.56 11.25
CA ASN A 48 -15.54 -12.93 10.03
C ASN A 48 -14.78 -11.74 9.48
N ILE A 49 -13.82 -11.98 8.61
CA ILE A 49 -13.05 -10.95 7.93
C ILE A 49 -13.13 -11.17 6.42
N LEU A 50 -13.55 -10.15 5.68
CA LEU A 50 -13.43 -10.06 4.24
C LEU A 50 -12.35 -9.02 3.93
N PHE A 51 -11.20 -9.50 3.47
CA PHE A 51 -9.99 -8.74 3.20
C PHE A 51 -9.81 -8.57 1.69
N ILE A 52 -10.18 -7.40 1.15
CA ILE A 52 -10.18 -7.11 -0.29
C ILE A 52 -8.93 -6.32 -0.64
N ALA A 53 -8.00 -6.95 -1.36
CA ALA A 53 -6.75 -6.38 -1.83
C ALA A 53 -6.86 -6.05 -3.32
N VAL A 54 -6.74 -4.77 -3.67
CA VAL A 54 -6.74 -4.31 -5.07
C VAL A 54 -5.30 -4.03 -5.50
N ASP A 55 -4.97 -4.33 -6.75
CA ASP A 55 -3.63 -4.14 -7.29
C ASP A 55 -3.56 -2.87 -8.14
N ASP A 56 -2.62 -1.96 -7.83
CA ASP A 56 -2.34 -0.74 -8.60
C ASP A 56 -3.50 0.28 -8.66
N MET A 57 -4.45 0.29 -7.74
CA MET A 57 -5.54 1.26 -7.74
C MET A 57 -5.12 2.53 -7.00
N ASN A 58 -5.00 3.63 -7.75
CA ASN A 58 -4.78 4.95 -7.18
C ASN A 58 -6.08 5.55 -6.59
N ASP A 59 -6.04 6.82 -6.23
CA ASP A 59 -7.16 7.54 -5.62
C ASP A 59 -8.29 7.92 -6.61
N TRP A 60 -8.29 7.37 -7.83
CA TRP A 60 -9.34 7.60 -8.85
C TRP A 60 -10.60 6.78 -8.55
N VAL A 61 -11.11 6.92 -7.35
CA VAL A 61 -12.38 6.36 -6.90
C VAL A 61 -13.31 7.48 -6.46
N GLY A 62 -14.62 7.31 -6.62
CA GLY A 62 -15.58 8.39 -6.44
C GLY A 62 -15.49 9.07 -5.08
N TYR A 63 -15.36 8.31 -3.99
CA TYR A 63 -15.30 8.87 -2.64
C TYR A 63 -14.00 9.66 -2.33
N LEU A 64 -12.92 9.42 -3.07
CA LEU A 64 -11.65 10.17 -2.95
C LEU A 64 -11.53 11.31 -3.95
N ASN A 65 -12.35 11.28 -5.03
CA ASN A 65 -12.34 12.27 -6.10
C ASN A 65 -10.94 12.56 -6.67
N GLY A 66 -10.12 11.53 -6.81
CA GLY A 66 -8.72 11.68 -7.22
C GLY A 66 -8.55 12.18 -8.65
N HIS A 67 -9.52 11.93 -9.55
CA HIS A 67 -9.59 12.52 -10.88
C HIS A 67 -10.68 13.58 -10.93
N SER A 68 -10.35 14.83 -10.56
CA SER A 68 -11.34 15.90 -10.42
C SER A 68 -11.92 16.43 -11.73
N ARG A 69 -11.32 16.10 -12.90
CA ARG A 69 -11.76 16.57 -14.22
C ARG A 69 -12.66 15.59 -14.95
N MET A 70 -12.71 14.33 -14.51
CA MET A 70 -13.47 13.26 -15.14
C MET A 70 -14.09 12.36 -14.06
N LYS A 71 -15.34 11.96 -14.24
CA LYS A 71 -15.96 11.00 -13.33
C LYS A 71 -15.44 9.60 -13.60
N ILE A 72 -14.83 8.97 -12.60
CA ILE A 72 -14.52 7.53 -12.63
C ILE A 72 -15.71 6.76 -12.04
N HIS A 73 -16.17 5.73 -12.74
CA HIS A 73 -17.34 4.97 -12.36
C HIS A 73 -17.00 3.86 -11.36
N THR A 74 -17.18 4.17 -10.06
CA THR A 74 -16.95 3.24 -8.96
C THR A 74 -18.15 3.11 -8.03
N PRO A 75 -19.37 2.81 -8.55
CA PRO A 75 -20.59 2.84 -7.76
C PRO A 75 -20.61 1.87 -6.58
N ASN A 76 -19.91 0.73 -6.69
CA ASN A 76 -19.89 -0.32 -5.66
C ASN A 76 -18.91 0.02 -4.53
N ILE A 77 -17.71 0.49 -4.87
CA ILE A 77 -16.75 1.03 -3.90
C ILE A 77 -17.35 2.22 -3.17
N ASP A 78 -18.03 3.13 -3.89
CA ASP A 78 -18.71 4.29 -3.29
C ASP A 78 -19.88 3.88 -2.41
N ARG A 79 -20.59 2.80 -2.75
CA ARG A 79 -21.63 2.22 -1.89
C ARG A 79 -21.05 1.67 -0.59
N LEU A 80 -19.92 0.95 -0.66
CA LEU A 80 -19.20 0.48 0.51
C LEU A 80 -18.72 1.67 1.36
N ALA A 81 -18.12 2.68 0.73
CA ALA A 81 -17.65 3.90 1.40
C ALA A 81 -18.76 4.59 2.19
N ARG A 82 -19.95 4.71 1.62
CA ARG A 82 -21.14 5.29 2.30
C ARG A 82 -21.63 4.46 3.47
N ALA A 83 -21.35 3.17 3.52
CA ALA A 83 -21.74 2.27 4.60
C ALA A 83 -20.64 2.06 5.66
N SER A 84 -19.51 2.77 5.55
CA SER A 84 -18.27 2.46 6.26
C SER A 84 -17.60 3.69 6.85
N MET A 85 -16.45 3.45 7.47
CA MET A 85 -15.40 4.44 7.75
C MET A 85 -14.43 4.49 6.56
N VAL A 86 -14.18 5.67 6.02
CA VAL A 86 -13.19 5.90 4.96
C VAL A 86 -11.99 6.67 5.47
N PHE A 87 -10.80 6.28 5.00
CA PHE A 87 -9.55 6.99 5.30
C PHE A 87 -9.10 7.71 4.03
N THR A 88 -9.28 9.03 4.00
CA THR A 88 -9.04 9.82 2.78
C THR A 88 -7.56 10.18 2.59
N ASN A 89 -6.73 9.89 3.57
CA ASN A 89 -5.30 10.18 3.60
C ASN A 89 -4.51 8.91 4.01
N ALA A 90 -4.83 7.79 3.33
CA ALA A 90 -4.16 6.51 3.55
C ALA A 90 -3.01 6.34 2.56
N HIS A 91 -1.86 5.84 3.06
CA HIS A 91 -0.64 5.71 2.29
C HIS A 91 -0.02 4.33 2.41
N THR A 92 0.54 3.87 1.29
CA THR A 92 1.32 2.62 1.25
C THR A 92 2.68 2.80 1.94
N PRO A 93 3.23 1.75 2.59
CA PRO A 93 4.61 1.77 3.07
C PRO A 93 5.64 1.79 1.94
N SER A 94 5.27 1.32 0.74
CA SER A 94 6.15 1.31 -0.44
C SER A 94 5.33 1.44 -1.72
N PRO A 95 5.78 2.21 -2.72
CA PRO A 95 5.09 2.38 -3.99
C PRO A 95 5.35 1.21 -4.97
N ALA A 96 5.38 -0.02 -4.47
CA ALA A 96 5.60 -1.24 -5.26
C ALA A 96 4.96 -2.45 -4.59
N CYS A 97 4.42 -3.37 -5.39
CA CYS A 97 3.58 -4.48 -4.93
C CYS A 97 4.30 -5.38 -3.90
N ALA A 98 5.49 -5.93 -4.22
CA ALA A 98 6.16 -6.88 -3.34
C ALA A 98 6.49 -6.29 -1.96
N PRO A 99 7.20 -5.15 -1.85
CA PRO A 99 7.52 -4.57 -0.55
C PRO A 99 6.29 -4.05 0.20
N ALA A 100 5.29 -3.49 -0.51
CA ALA A 100 4.06 -3.03 0.13
C ALA A 100 3.29 -4.20 0.75
N ARG A 101 2.97 -5.23 -0.04
CA ARG A 101 2.20 -6.40 0.39
C ARG A 101 2.93 -7.17 1.49
N ALA A 102 4.25 -7.36 1.36
CA ALA A 102 5.05 -7.97 2.42
C ALA A 102 4.97 -7.17 3.74
N ALA A 103 5.10 -5.85 3.70
CA ALA A 103 5.01 -5.00 4.90
C ALA A 103 3.63 -5.06 5.56
N ILE A 104 2.55 -5.03 4.75
CA ILE A 104 1.17 -5.08 5.24
C ILE A 104 0.86 -6.43 5.89
N LEU A 105 1.24 -7.53 5.24
CA LEU A 105 0.92 -8.89 5.69
C LEU A 105 1.82 -9.37 6.84
N THR A 106 3.08 -8.95 6.87
CA THR A 106 4.01 -9.28 7.97
C THR A 106 3.94 -8.29 9.13
N GLY A 107 3.42 -7.08 8.91
CA GLY A 107 3.42 -5.99 9.88
C GLY A 107 4.79 -5.38 10.13
N VAL A 108 5.82 -5.73 9.33
CA VAL A 108 7.20 -5.20 9.44
C VAL A 108 7.49 -4.28 8.25
N HIS A 109 7.85 -3.03 8.56
CA HIS A 109 8.14 -2.03 7.52
C HIS A 109 9.28 -2.50 6.61
N HIS A 110 9.11 -2.35 5.30
CA HIS A 110 10.03 -2.90 4.30
C HIS A 110 11.47 -2.39 4.43
N ALA A 111 11.68 -1.15 4.88
CA ALA A 111 13.03 -0.62 5.15
C ALA A 111 13.75 -1.39 6.26
N ARG A 112 13.00 -2.07 7.16
CA ARG A 112 13.51 -2.90 8.25
C ARG A 112 13.52 -4.38 7.86
N SER A 113 12.56 -4.83 7.07
CA SER A 113 12.45 -6.24 6.66
C SER A 113 13.54 -6.65 5.68
N GLY A 114 14.04 -5.74 4.84
CA GLY A 114 14.98 -6.02 3.76
C GLY A 114 14.31 -6.30 2.40
N ILE A 115 12.98 -6.41 2.33
CA ILE A 115 12.24 -6.52 1.07
C ILE A 115 12.02 -5.11 0.52
N GLN A 116 12.94 -4.63 -0.31
CA GLN A 116 13.02 -3.21 -0.67
C GLN A 116 12.56 -2.90 -2.11
N ASN A 117 12.37 -3.90 -2.95
CA ASN A 117 11.91 -3.77 -4.33
C ASN A 117 11.11 -4.99 -4.80
N THR A 118 10.64 -4.98 -6.05
CA THR A 118 9.81 -6.05 -6.63
C THR A 118 10.54 -7.35 -6.92
N HIS A 119 11.88 -7.35 -6.96
CA HIS A 119 12.69 -8.55 -7.25
C HIS A 119 13.10 -9.32 -5.99
N TRP A 120 12.87 -8.74 -4.82
CA TRP A 120 13.27 -9.31 -3.55
C TRP A 120 12.01 -9.69 -2.75
N GLY A 121 11.80 -10.96 -2.53
CA GLY A 121 10.69 -11.40 -1.71
C GLY A 121 9.65 -12.24 -2.44
N ASP A 122 10.03 -12.73 -3.60
CA ASP A 122 9.27 -13.75 -4.29
C ASP A 122 9.41 -15.08 -3.55
N GLY A 123 8.32 -15.49 -2.94
CA GLY A 123 8.22 -16.77 -2.29
C GLY A 123 8.62 -16.83 -0.82
N PRO A 124 8.58 -18.04 -0.21
CA PRO A 124 8.97 -18.24 1.17
C PRO A 124 10.42 -17.88 1.44
N GLU A 125 11.19 -17.54 0.40
CA GLU A 125 12.52 -16.94 0.55
C GLU A 125 12.51 -15.63 1.32
N TRP A 126 11.38 -14.92 1.45
CA TRP A 126 11.31 -13.76 2.32
C TRP A 126 11.57 -14.09 3.79
N ARG A 127 11.36 -15.33 4.21
CA ARG A 127 11.75 -15.84 5.55
C ARG A 127 13.27 -15.86 5.78
N ARG A 128 14.10 -15.78 4.73
CA ARG A 128 15.56 -15.64 4.84
C ARG A 128 16.01 -14.33 5.48
N PHE A 129 15.18 -13.29 5.38
CA PHE A 129 15.48 -12.01 6.02
C PHE A 129 15.35 -12.12 7.54
N PRO A 130 16.40 -11.75 8.33
CA PRO A 130 16.43 -12.00 9.77
C PRO A 130 15.21 -11.45 10.53
N HIS A 131 14.74 -10.27 10.13
CA HIS A 131 13.57 -9.62 10.75
C HIS A 131 12.23 -10.27 10.40
N LEU A 132 12.18 -11.16 9.41
CA LEU A 132 10.97 -11.83 8.97
C LEU A 132 10.95 -13.32 9.32
N LYS A 133 12.07 -13.90 9.74
CA LYS A 133 12.24 -15.35 9.96
C LYS A 133 11.14 -15.96 10.83
N ASN A 134 10.75 -15.29 11.90
CA ASN A 134 9.79 -15.80 12.90
C ASN A 134 8.56 -14.90 13.04
N VAL A 135 8.27 -14.08 12.03
CA VAL A 135 7.11 -13.17 12.07
C VAL A 135 5.84 -13.97 11.82
N GLU A 136 4.83 -13.76 12.63
CA GLU A 136 3.48 -14.26 12.38
C GLU A 136 2.80 -13.32 11.39
N THR A 137 2.43 -13.84 10.20
CA THR A 137 1.72 -13.06 9.17
C THR A 137 0.25 -12.87 9.55
N LEU A 138 -0.43 -11.94 8.88
CA LEU A 138 -1.82 -11.62 9.17
C LEU A 138 -2.74 -12.86 9.08
N GLU A 139 -2.65 -13.62 7.99
CA GLU A 139 -3.44 -14.83 7.81
C GLU A 139 -3.03 -15.92 8.79
N GLN A 140 -1.74 -16.10 9.07
CA GLN A 140 -1.23 -17.05 10.05
C GLN A 140 -1.74 -16.71 11.46
N PHE A 141 -1.78 -15.41 11.80
CA PHE A 141 -2.32 -14.93 13.07
C PHE A 141 -3.76 -15.40 13.28
N PHE A 142 -4.62 -15.21 12.28
CA PHE A 142 -6.02 -15.62 12.37
C PHE A 142 -6.16 -17.15 12.35
N LYS A 143 -5.40 -17.86 11.52
CA LYS A 143 -5.39 -19.32 11.50
C LYS A 143 -5.05 -19.92 12.86
N ASN A 144 -3.97 -19.43 13.49
CA ASN A 144 -3.53 -19.88 14.82
C ASN A 144 -4.56 -19.60 15.93
N ARG A 145 -5.55 -18.73 15.66
CA ARG A 145 -6.64 -18.37 16.60
C ARG A 145 -7.99 -19.00 16.21
N GLY A 146 -7.94 -20.02 15.34
CA GLY A 146 -9.09 -20.86 15.01
C GLY A 146 -9.99 -20.31 13.91
N TYR A 147 -9.50 -19.35 13.11
CA TYR A 147 -10.18 -18.92 11.91
C TYR A 147 -9.89 -19.91 10.76
N LYS A 148 -10.88 -20.09 9.90
CA LYS A 148 -10.67 -20.73 8.60
C LYS A 148 -10.07 -19.73 7.64
N THR A 149 -8.88 -19.99 7.12
CA THR A 149 -8.16 -19.09 6.21
C THR A 149 -8.41 -19.47 4.76
N LEU A 150 -8.98 -18.53 4.01
CA LEU A 150 -9.42 -18.67 2.65
C LEU A 150 -8.78 -17.55 1.81
N GLY A 151 -8.04 -17.89 0.77
CA GLY A 151 -7.37 -16.93 -0.10
C GLY A 151 -7.78 -17.08 -1.55
N ALA A 152 -7.85 -15.98 -2.28
CA ALA A 152 -8.08 -15.98 -3.72
C ALA A 152 -7.34 -14.83 -4.41
N GLY A 153 -6.73 -15.11 -5.56
CA GLY A 153 -6.09 -14.11 -6.42
C GLY A 153 -4.79 -13.51 -5.87
N LYS A 154 -4.56 -12.23 -6.14
CA LYS A 154 -3.29 -11.56 -5.77
C LYS A 154 -3.34 -11.00 -4.35
N ILE A 155 -2.93 -11.79 -3.37
CA ILE A 155 -2.75 -11.34 -1.98
C ILE A 155 -1.29 -10.96 -1.74
N TYR A 156 -0.35 -11.83 -2.09
CA TYR A 156 1.08 -11.54 -2.17
C TYR A 156 1.48 -11.11 -3.58
N HIS A 157 2.69 -10.64 -3.75
CA HIS A 157 3.27 -10.42 -5.07
C HIS A 157 3.95 -11.68 -5.59
N SER A 158 3.82 -11.95 -6.89
CA SER A 158 4.39 -13.11 -7.55
C SER A 158 4.96 -12.79 -8.91
N GLN A 159 6.17 -13.24 -9.19
CA GLN A 159 6.84 -13.01 -10.47
C GLN A 159 7.14 -14.26 -11.29
N ALA A 160 7.08 -15.46 -10.76
CA ALA A 160 7.66 -16.59 -11.48
C ALA A 160 6.64 -17.58 -12.05
N PRO A 161 6.62 -17.84 -13.35
CA PRO A 161 6.28 -19.12 -13.91
C PRO A 161 7.57 -19.98 -14.10
N PRO A 162 7.53 -21.30 -13.96
CA PRO A 162 6.39 -22.03 -13.46
C PRO A 162 6.31 -21.91 -11.92
N TRP A 163 5.12 -21.62 -11.46
CA TRP A 163 4.82 -21.48 -10.05
C TRP A 163 5.24 -22.74 -9.32
N THR A 164 6.35 -22.62 -8.61
CA THR A 164 6.68 -23.65 -7.65
C THR A 164 5.79 -23.45 -6.44
N PRO A 165 5.40 -24.52 -5.74
CA PRO A 165 4.65 -24.45 -4.48
C PRO A 165 5.29 -23.52 -3.44
N THR A 166 6.51 -23.11 -3.69
CA THR A 166 7.38 -22.35 -2.81
C THR A 166 7.32 -20.85 -3.06
N SER A 167 6.59 -20.40 -4.10
CA SER A 167 6.88 -19.06 -4.61
C SER A 167 6.24 -17.92 -3.87
N GLN A 168 5.26 -18.01 -2.96
CA GLN A 168 4.76 -16.78 -2.31
C GLN A 168 3.74 -16.96 -1.22
N VAL A 169 2.93 -17.94 -1.39
CA VAL A 169 1.92 -18.27 -0.43
C VAL A 169 2.54 -19.35 0.41
N GLU A 170 2.71 -19.13 1.70
CA GLU A 170 3.02 -20.21 2.62
C GLU A 170 1.77 -21.09 2.70
N PRO A 171 1.75 -22.26 2.04
CA PRO A 171 0.53 -23.07 1.91
C PRO A 171 -0.05 -23.46 3.27
N GLU A 172 0.81 -23.62 4.28
CA GLU A 172 0.44 -23.95 5.65
C GLU A 172 -0.39 -22.85 6.34
N ASN A 173 -0.34 -21.60 5.86
CA ASN A 173 -1.11 -20.50 6.41
C ASN A 173 -2.55 -20.44 5.88
N TRP A 174 -2.87 -21.23 4.85
CA TRP A 174 -4.18 -21.25 4.20
C TRP A 174 -4.84 -22.61 4.30
N ASP A 175 -6.12 -22.65 4.60
CA ASP A 175 -6.90 -23.87 4.49
C ASP A 175 -7.30 -24.13 3.03
N PHE A 176 -7.55 -23.05 2.26
CA PHE A 176 -7.77 -23.10 0.80
C PHE A 176 -7.28 -21.82 0.15
N TYR A 177 -6.71 -21.96 -1.05
CA TYR A 177 -6.28 -20.83 -1.88
C TYR A 177 -6.65 -21.06 -3.35
N TYR A 178 -7.19 -20.03 -4.03
CA TYR A 178 -7.62 -20.11 -5.42
C TYR A 178 -7.05 -18.98 -6.30
N PRO A 179 -6.61 -19.23 -7.53
CA PRO A 179 -6.27 -20.59 -8.00
C PRO A 179 -5.24 -21.20 -7.07
N SER A 180 -5.26 -22.55 -6.95
CA SER A 180 -4.24 -23.21 -6.15
C SER A 180 -2.86 -22.68 -6.53
N PRO A 181 -1.95 -22.46 -5.58
CA PRO A 181 -0.58 -22.07 -5.89
C PRO A 181 0.14 -23.06 -6.81
N TYR A 182 -0.43 -24.26 -6.98
CA TYR A 182 0.04 -25.32 -7.88
C TYR A 182 -0.60 -25.29 -9.27
N ILE A 183 -1.63 -24.49 -9.49
CA ILE A 183 -2.38 -24.41 -10.74
C ILE A 183 -2.38 -22.97 -11.20
N SER A 184 -1.69 -22.71 -12.28
CA SER A 184 -1.72 -21.56 -13.17
C SER A 184 -2.06 -20.19 -12.59
N HIS A 185 -1.16 -19.28 -12.82
CA HIS A 185 -1.28 -17.84 -12.66
C HIS A 185 -2.53 -17.30 -13.38
N PRO A 186 -3.22 -16.28 -12.87
CA PRO A 186 -4.32 -15.63 -13.59
C PRO A 186 -3.98 -15.17 -15.00
N TYR A 187 -2.71 -14.86 -15.29
CA TYR A 187 -2.23 -14.62 -16.66
C TYR A 187 -2.22 -15.88 -17.54
N GLN A 188 -2.15 -17.08 -16.97
CA GLN A 188 -2.29 -18.32 -17.73
C GLN A 188 -3.75 -18.70 -18.00
N ILE A 189 -4.70 -18.18 -17.22
CA ILE A 189 -6.12 -18.18 -17.61
C ILE A 189 -6.32 -17.34 -18.88
N ARG A 190 -5.43 -16.36 -19.13
CA ARG A 190 -5.34 -15.63 -20.40
C ARG A 190 -4.77 -16.46 -21.56
N ALA A 191 -3.86 -17.37 -21.28
CA ALA A 191 -3.19 -18.21 -22.26
C ALA A 191 -4.00 -19.46 -22.67
N SER A 192 -5.18 -19.70 -22.07
CA SER A 192 -6.13 -20.62 -22.70
C SER A 192 -6.53 -20.04 -24.06
N ASP A 193 -6.59 -20.87 -25.09
CA ASP A 193 -6.86 -20.53 -26.51
C ASP A 193 -8.16 -19.71 -26.73
N GLU A 194 -8.89 -19.38 -25.68
CA GLU A 194 -10.13 -18.60 -25.70
C GLU A 194 -9.97 -17.11 -25.36
N VAL A 195 -8.82 -16.67 -24.86
CA VAL A 195 -8.53 -15.25 -24.71
C VAL A 195 -7.81 -14.76 -25.95
N ILE A 196 -8.59 -14.31 -26.90
CA ILE A 196 -8.06 -13.72 -28.13
C ILE A 196 -7.49 -12.35 -27.76
N TYR A 197 -6.17 -12.20 -27.83
CA TYR A 197 -5.58 -10.86 -27.97
C TYR A 197 -6.13 -10.28 -29.29
N PRO A 198 -6.85 -9.16 -29.26
CA PRO A 198 -7.31 -8.56 -30.50
C PRO A 198 -6.07 -8.22 -31.33
N LYS A 199 -5.92 -8.83 -32.49
CA LYS A 199 -4.84 -8.53 -33.45
C LYS A 199 -4.91 -7.10 -33.98
N GLU A 200 -5.96 -6.37 -33.64
CA GLU A 200 -6.35 -5.09 -34.23
C GLU A 200 -6.39 -3.92 -33.23
N VAL A 201 -6.12 -4.13 -31.95
CA VAL A 201 -5.92 -3.00 -31.06
C VAL A 201 -4.58 -2.37 -31.47
N ASP A 202 -4.58 -1.07 -31.69
CA ASP A 202 -3.41 -0.26 -32.02
C ASP A 202 -2.46 -0.20 -30.81
N ASN A 203 -2.05 -1.39 -30.38
CA ASN A 203 -1.19 -1.65 -29.24
C ASN A 203 0.24 -1.46 -29.69
N LYS A 204 0.70 -0.23 -29.61
CA LYS A 204 2.13 0.01 -29.69
C LYS A 204 2.75 -0.49 -28.39
N SER A 205 3.44 -1.61 -28.50
CA SER A 205 4.25 -2.13 -27.42
C SER A 205 5.27 -1.09 -26.99
N ARG A 206 5.50 -1.02 -25.68
CA ARG A 206 6.57 -0.23 -25.11
C ARG A 206 7.91 -0.65 -25.72
N PRO A 207 8.78 0.28 -26.18
CA PRO A 207 10.10 -0.07 -26.67
C PRO A 207 10.92 -0.80 -25.59
N GLY A 208 11.54 -1.91 -25.98
CA GLY A 208 12.49 -2.63 -25.12
C GLY A 208 11.93 -3.77 -24.27
N GLU A 209 10.63 -3.99 -24.22
CA GLU A 209 10.02 -5.13 -23.54
C GLU A 209 9.41 -6.12 -24.54
N SER A 210 10.25 -6.76 -25.34
CA SER A 210 9.84 -7.91 -26.15
C SER A 210 10.29 -9.20 -25.46
N ASP A 211 9.36 -10.14 -25.34
CA ASP A 211 9.63 -11.52 -24.88
C ASP A 211 10.39 -12.35 -25.94
N GLY A 212 10.98 -11.69 -26.95
CA GLY A 212 11.60 -12.32 -28.11
C GLY A 212 10.60 -12.84 -29.15
N SER A 213 9.30 -12.83 -28.89
CA SER A 213 8.24 -13.24 -29.82
C SER A 213 7.73 -12.08 -30.68
N GLY A 214 8.20 -10.86 -30.45
CA GLY A 214 7.68 -9.62 -31.05
C GLY A 214 6.34 -9.17 -30.45
N LYS A 215 5.89 -9.82 -29.36
CA LYS A 215 4.70 -9.43 -28.59
C LYS A 215 5.17 -8.90 -27.25
N SER A 216 4.87 -7.63 -26.92
CA SER A 216 5.03 -7.14 -25.54
C SER A 216 3.95 -7.78 -24.68
N SER A 217 4.35 -8.49 -23.62
CA SER A 217 3.42 -9.21 -22.77
C SER A 217 2.88 -8.38 -21.61
N TRP A 218 3.50 -7.25 -21.27
CA TRP A 218 3.26 -6.57 -20.00
C TRP A 218 2.59 -5.20 -20.10
N TRP A 219 2.85 -4.45 -21.15
CA TRP A 219 2.40 -3.05 -21.26
C TRP A 219 1.50 -2.84 -22.47
N THR A 220 0.28 -3.31 -22.35
CA THR A 220 -0.74 -3.15 -23.37
C THR A 220 -2.01 -2.59 -22.73
N TRP A 221 -2.83 -1.94 -23.54
CA TRP A 221 -4.09 -1.34 -23.15
C TRP A 221 -5.09 -1.38 -24.29
N GLY A 222 -6.37 -1.38 -23.93
CA GLY A 222 -7.46 -1.35 -24.89
C GLY A 222 -8.58 -2.33 -24.56
N PRO A 223 -9.70 -2.23 -25.29
CA PRO A 223 -10.87 -3.07 -25.03
C PRO A 223 -10.67 -4.50 -25.53
N LEU A 224 -11.23 -5.44 -24.76
CA LEU A 224 -11.32 -6.86 -25.14
C LEU A 224 -12.75 -7.18 -25.62
N ALA A 225 -12.87 -7.86 -26.76
CA ALA A 225 -14.15 -8.34 -27.28
C ALA A 225 -14.61 -9.62 -26.56
N VAL A 226 -14.61 -9.59 -25.21
CA VAL A 226 -14.96 -10.73 -24.35
C VAL A 226 -15.97 -10.31 -23.27
N LYS A 227 -16.63 -11.31 -22.67
CA LYS A 227 -17.46 -11.12 -21.48
C LYS A 227 -16.62 -11.19 -20.21
N ASP A 228 -17.14 -10.65 -19.08
CA ASP A 228 -16.46 -10.68 -17.76
C ASP A 228 -16.00 -12.08 -17.35
N GLN A 229 -16.77 -13.13 -17.70
CA GLN A 229 -16.47 -14.53 -17.40
C GLN A 229 -15.16 -15.04 -18.04
N LYS A 230 -14.57 -14.30 -18.97
CA LYS A 230 -13.25 -14.61 -19.53
C LYS A 230 -12.10 -13.94 -18.78
N MET A 231 -12.42 -13.09 -17.80
CA MET A 231 -11.43 -12.38 -16.99
C MET A 231 -11.05 -13.17 -15.74
N ALA A 232 -9.77 -13.16 -15.38
CA ALA A 232 -9.25 -13.85 -14.19
C ALA A 232 -9.96 -13.41 -12.91
N ASP A 233 -10.14 -12.09 -12.73
CA ASP A 233 -10.77 -11.53 -11.53
C ASP A 233 -12.23 -11.96 -11.37
N TYR A 234 -12.92 -12.26 -12.48
CA TYR A 234 -14.26 -12.84 -12.41
C TYR A 234 -14.26 -14.19 -11.67
N HIS A 235 -13.34 -15.09 -12.00
CA HIS A 235 -13.23 -16.41 -11.39
C HIS A 235 -12.74 -16.35 -9.95
N ILE A 236 -11.84 -15.41 -9.64
CA ILE A 236 -11.38 -15.16 -8.28
C ILE A 236 -12.56 -14.78 -7.39
N VAL A 237 -13.38 -13.83 -7.85
CA VAL A 237 -14.57 -13.37 -7.13
C VAL A 237 -15.65 -14.45 -7.10
N ASP A 238 -15.81 -15.22 -8.16
CA ASP A 238 -16.80 -16.31 -8.22
C ASP A 238 -16.49 -17.42 -7.20
N TRP A 239 -15.21 -17.77 -7.07
CA TRP A 239 -14.76 -18.69 -6.03
C TRP A 239 -15.01 -18.14 -4.61
N ALA A 240 -14.71 -16.86 -4.37
CA ALA A 240 -14.98 -16.21 -3.09
C ALA A 240 -16.48 -16.18 -2.76
N ASN A 241 -17.31 -15.89 -3.76
CA ASN A 241 -18.77 -15.94 -3.66
C ASN A 241 -19.28 -17.34 -3.31
N HIS A 242 -18.64 -18.38 -3.88
CA HIS A 242 -18.96 -19.75 -3.49
C HIS A 242 -18.63 -20.01 -2.02
N GLN A 243 -17.49 -19.53 -1.51
CA GLN A 243 -17.16 -19.66 -0.08
C GLN A 243 -18.20 -18.98 0.82
N LEU A 244 -18.72 -17.82 0.43
CA LEU A 244 -19.75 -17.10 1.20
C LEU A 244 -21.12 -17.81 1.24
N LYS A 245 -21.36 -18.77 0.34
CA LYS A 245 -22.56 -19.64 0.34
C LYS A 245 -22.45 -20.87 1.23
N LEU A 246 -21.22 -21.27 1.58
CA LEU A 246 -20.97 -22.46 2.40
C LEU A 246 -21.30 -22.19 3.88
N ASP A 247 -21.61 -23.27 4.61
CA ASP A 247 -21.83 -23.24 6.05
C ASP A 247 -20.50 -23.47 6.80
N HIS A 248 -19.80 -22.39 7.13
CA HIS A 248 -18.58 -22.45 7.94
C HIS A 248 -18.93 -22.64 9.42
N LYS A 249 -18.24 -23.57 10.09
CA LYS A 249 -18.46 -23.88 11.51
C LYS A 249 -17.63 -23.00 12.46
N GLN A 250 -16.67 -22.26 11.90
CA GLN A 250 -15.78 -21.35 12.61
C GLN A 250 -15.73 -20.02 11.84
N PRO A 251 -15.32 -18.91 12.50
CA PRO A 251 -15.12 -17.66 11.79
C PRO A 251 -14.07 -17.84 10.70
N PHE A 252 -14.17 -17.06 9.64
CA PHE A 252 -13.23 -17.11 8.53
C PHE A 252 -12.48 -15.80 8.32
N PHE A 253 -11.26 -15.92 7.79
CA PHE A 253 -10.49 -14.86 7.17
C PHE A 253 -10.48 -15.15 5.67
N LEU A 254 -11.30 -14.43 4.90
CA LEU A 254 -11.41 -14.53 3.45
C LEU A 254 -10.69 -13.38 2.79
N ALA A 255 -9.53 -13.66 2.19
CA ALA A 255 -8.75 -12.69 1.43
C ALA A 255 -9.04 -12.83 -0.07
N VAL A 256 -9.40 -11.74 -0.72
CA VAL A 256 -9.71 -11.69 -2.15
C VAL A 256 -8.88 -10.59 -2.80
N GLY A 257 -7.94 -10.99 -3.66
CA GLY A 257 -7.04 -10.09 -4.36
C GLY A 257 -7.36 -9.97 -5.84
N THR A 258 -7.76 -8.79 -6.32
CA THR A 258 -7.94 -8.55 -7.75
C THR A 258 -6.60 -8.19 -8.39
N TRP A 259 -6.47 -8.53 -9.68
CA TRP A 259 -5.31 -8.13 -10.50
C TRP A 259 -5.53 -6.79 -11.16
N LYS A 260 -6.75 -6.47 -11.59
CA LYS A 260 -7.07 -5.16 -12.12
C LYS A 260 -7.24 -4.16 -10.97
N PRO A 261 -6.85 -2.89 -11.20
CA PRO A 261 -6.44 -2.26 -12.46
C PRO A 261 -4.94 -2.34 -12.83
N HIS A 262 -4.15 -3.30 -12.29
CA HIS A 262 -2.77 -3.51 -12.75
C HIS A 262 -2.73 -3.73 -14.28
N ASP A 263 -1.68 -3.23 -14.92
CA ASP A 263 -1.42 -3.51 -16.35
C ASP A 263 -1.33 -5.03 -16.64
N PRO A 264 -1.61 -5.44 -17.87
CA PRO A 264 -2.09 -4.66 -19.01
C PRO A 264 -3.50 -4.13 -18.76
N TRP A 265 -3.74 -2.88 -19.16
CA TRP A 265 -5.06 -2.24 -18.97
C TRP A 265 -6.04 -2.67 -20.05
N GLU A 266 -6.34 -3.94 -20.05
CA GLU A 266 -7.23 -4.62 -20.97
C GLU A 266 -8.40 -5.22 -20.20
N VAL A 267 -9.62 -4.76 -20.52
CA VAL A 267 -10.87 -5.21 -19.91
C VAL A 267 -11.97 -5.26 -20.97
N PRO A 268 -13.12 -5.94 -20.72
CA PRO A 268 -14.20 -6.01 -21.69
C PRO A 268 -14.68 -4.66 -22.20
N GLN A 269 -15.00 -4.59 -23.50
CA GLN A 269 -15.43 -3.38 -24.23
C GLN A 269 -16.45 -2.54 -23.47
N LYS A 270 -17.46 -3.14 -22.86
CA LYS A 270 -18.53 -2.42 -22.12
C LYS A 270 -18.02 -1.45 -21.05
N TYR A 271 -16.81 -1.64 -20.52
CA TYR A 271 -16.22 -0.71 -19.55
C TYR A 271 -15.57 0.48 -20.25
N PHE A 272 -15.07 0.31 -21.47
CA PHE A 272 -14.59 1.40 -22.31
C PHE A 272 -15.73 2.26 -22.83
N ASP A 273 -16.90 1.67 -23.10
CA ASP A 273 -18.09 2.39 -23.58
C ASP A 273 -18.59 3.46 -22.59
N LEU A 274 -18.17 3.36 -21.30
CA LEU A 274 -18.46 4.38 -20.28
C LEU A 274 -17.52 5.59 -20.35
N TYR A 275 -16.52 5.54 -21.20
CA TYR A 275 -15.45 6.54 -21.33
C TYR A 275 -15.18 6.86 -22.82
N PRO A 276 -16.07 7.53 -23.53
CA PRO A 276 -15.81 7.99 -24.90
C PRO A 276 -14.51 8.79 -24.96
N LEU A 277 -13.69 8.62 -26.00
CA LEU A 277 -12.38 9.27 -26.09
C LEU A 277 -12.46 10.80 -26.05
N GLU A 278 -13.53 11.36 -26.57
CA GLU A 278 -13.84 12.81 -26.57
C GLU A 278 -14.13 13.35 -25.16
N ASP A 279 -14.53 12.49 -24.22
CA ASP A 279 -14.83 12.86 -22.83
C ASP A 279 -13.66 12.57 -21.86
N ILE A 280 -12.52 12.09 -22.39
CA ILE A 280 -11.35 11.83 -21.57
C ILE A 280 -10.58 13.13 -21.30
N PHE A 281 -10.49 13.46 -20.03
CA PHE A 281 -9.64 14.54 -19.54
C PHE A 281 -8.35 13.95 -18.97
N LEU A 282 -7.22 14.47 -19.43
CA LEU A 282 -5.93 14.14 -18.82
C LEU A 282 -5.88 14.64 -17.38
N PRO A 283 -5.18 13.95 -16.47
CA PRO A 283 -4.98 14.44 -15.10
C PRO A 283 -4.28 15.81 -15.11
N PHE A 284 -4.36 16.51 -13.99
CA PHE A 284 -3.58 17.74 -13.84
C PHE A 284 -2.09 17.43 -13.93
N HIS A 285 -1.43 18.04 -14.90
CA HIS A 285 0.00 17.92 -15.14
C HIS A 285 0.61 19.29 -15.36
N LYS A 286 1.91 19.38 -15.24
CA LYS A 286 2.70 20.59 -15.44
C LYS A 286 3.90 20.24 -16.31
N GLU A 287 4.14 21.02 -17.34
CA GLU A 287 5.35 20.91 -18.15
C GLU A 287 6.60 21.19 -17.30
N ASN A 288 7.65 20.42 -17.52
CA ASN A 288 8.91 20.51 -16.80
C ASN A 288 8.74 20.39 -15.26
N ASP A 289 7.82 19.54 -14.83
CA ASP A 289 7.48 19.36 -13.42
C ASP A 289 8.62 18.74 -12.59
N LEU A 290 9.55 18.05 -13.26
CA LEU A 290 10.75 17.49 -12.62
C LEU A 290 11.92 18.47 -12.50
N LEU A 291 11.76 19.73 -12.91
CA LEU A 291 12.84 20.73 -12.84
C LEU A 291 13.36 20.95 -11.40
N ASP A 292 12.49 20.84 -10.41
CA ASP A 292 12.81 21.04 -8.99
C ASP A 292 12.62 19.77 -8.13
N ALA A 293 12.46 18.63 -8.77
CA ALA A 293 12.26 17.32 -8.15
C ALA A 293 13.26 16.29 -8.69
N PHE A 294 13.25 15.08 -8.14
CA PHE A 294 14.14 14.01 -8.57
C PHE A 294 13.57 13.25 -9.75
N ASP A 295 14.32 13.16 -10.86
CA ASP A 295 13.97 12.25 -11.96
C ASP A 295 14.39 10.82 -11.61
N HIS A 296 13.40 9.95 -11.42
CA HIS A 296 13.59 8.54 -11.07
C HIS A 296 14.05 7.68 -12.26
N GLY A 297 14.33 8.28 -13.43
CA GLY A 297 14.78 7.58 -14.62
C GLY A 297 13.68 6.81 -15.36
N ARG A 298 12.40 7.12 -15.12
CA ARG A 298 11.25 6.49 -15.81
C ARG A 298 10.40 7.47 -16.62
N ARG A 299 10.82 8.72 -16.69
CA ARG A 299 10.18 9.77 -17.47
C ARG A 299 10.01 9.42 -18.97
N TRP A 300 10.93 8.64 -19.52
CA TRP A 300 10.89 8.19 -20.91
C TRP A 300 9.59 7.43 -21.26
N ILE A 301 8.93 6.81 -20.28
CA ILE A 301 7.66 6.12 -20.46
C ILE A 301 6.56 7.14 -20.80
N HIS A 302 6.46 8.21 -20.01
CA HIS A 302 5.51 9.30 -20.25
C HIS A 302 5.79 9.95 -21.59
N LYS A 303 7.04 10.31 -21.86
CA LYS A 303 7.46 10.88 -23.14
C LYS A 303 7.10 9.98 -24.32
N TRP A 304 7.34 8.68 -24.23
CA TRP A 304 6.96 7.75 -25.29
C TRP A 304 5.43 7.74 -25.53
N VAL A 305 4.65 7.77 -24.48
CA VAL A 305 3.17 7.81 -24.57
C VAL A 305 2.70 9.10 -25.23
N GLU A 306 3.31 10.24 -24.93
CA GLU A 306 3.03 11.54 -25.56
C GLU A 306 3.42 11.54 -27.05
N ASP A 307 4.66 11.18 -27.37
CA ASP A 307 5.21 11.16 -28.73
C ASP A 307 4.40 10.25 -29.66
N ASN A 308 3.87 9.15 -29.12
CA ASN A 308 3.04 8.21 -29.86
C ASN A 308 1.52 8.55 -29.78
N LYS A 309 1.14 9.67 -29.19
CA LYS A 309 -0.26 10.13 -29.04
C LYS A 309 -1.17 9.08 -28.36
N GLN A 310 -0.63 8.36 -27.36
CA GLN A 310 -1.36 7.31 -26.66
C GLN A 310 -1.93 7.76 -25.31
N TRP A 311 -1.59 8.93 -24.80
CA TRP A 311 -1.92 9.33 -23.43
C TRP A 311 -3.42 9.28 -23.11
N VAL A 312 -4.27 9.80 -23.99
CA VAL A 312 -5.73 9.73 -23.82
C VAL A 312 -6.21 8.29 -23.73
N LYS A 313 -5.69 7.38 -24.59
CA LYS A 313 -6.06 5.95 -24.57
C LYS A 313 -5.57 5.24 -23.30
N VAL A 314 -4.38 5.57 -22.81
CA VAL A 314 -3.83 5.05 -21.56
C VAL A 314 -4.71 5.44 -20.38
N VAL A 315 -5.10 6.72 -20.28
CA VAL A 315 -6.00 7.24 -19.24
C VAL A 315 -7.37 6.58 -19.32
N GLN A 316 -7.95 6.46 -20.53
CA GLN A 316 -9.21 5.75 -20.76
C GLN A 316 -9.15 4.30 -20.26
N SER A 317 -8.09 3.60 -20.63
CA SER A 317 -7.93 2.17 -20.33
C SER A 317 -7.75 1.92 -18.82
N TYR A 318 -7.03 2.78 -18.14
CA TYR A 318 -6.89 2.69 -16.69
C TYR A 318 -8.23 2.99 -15.98
N ALA A 319 -8.98 4.00 -16.42
CA ALA A 319 -10.32 4.29 -15.90
C ALA A 319 -11.29 3.10 -16.12
N ALA A 320 -11.27 2.51 -17.32
CA ALA A 320 -12.05 1.31 -17.64
C ALA A 320 -11.67 0.11 -16.76
N ALA A 321 -10.37 -0.08 -16.49
CA ALA A 321 -9.86 -1.14 -15.62
C ALA A 321 -10.30 -0.94 -14.16
N ILE A 322 -10.31 0.29 -13.65
CA ILE A 322 -10.86 0.62 -12.32
C ILE A 322 -12.35 0.27 -12.26
N THR A 323 -13.12 0.65 -13.29
CA THR A 323 -14.57 0.37 -13.33
C THR A 323 -14.87 -1.13 -13.41
N PHE A 324 -14.07 -1.90 -14.16
CA PHE A 324 -14.15 -3.35 -14.15
C PHE A 324 -13.89 -3.93 -12.74
N THR A 325 -12.85 -3.44 -12.06
CA THR A 325 -12.52 -3.86 -10.69
C THR A 325 -13.67 -3.54 -9.72
N ASP A 326 -14.25 -2.35 -9.83
CA ASP A 326 -15.43 -1.96 -9.05
C ASP A 326 -16.61 -2.92 -9.27
N ALA A 327 -16.85 -3.36 -10.51
CA ALA A 327 -17.91 -4.32 -10.82
C ALA A 327 -17.62 -5.70 -10.19
N MET A 328 -16.36 -6.15 -10.16
CA MET A 328 -15.97 -7.40 -9.49
C MET A 328 -16.16 -7.30 -7.98
N ILE A 329 -15.73 -6.18 -7.37
CA ILE A 329 -15.96 -5.89 -5.95
C ILE A 329 -17.47 -5.84 -5.64
N GLY A 330 -18.27 -5.25 -6.53
CA GLY A 330 -19.73 -5.20 -6.41
C GLY A 330 -20.35 -6.59 -6.27
N ARG A 331 -19.97 -7.54 -7.12
CA ARG A 331 -20.42 -8.93 -7.06
C ARG A 331 -20.09 -9.61 -5.72
N LEU A 332 -18.88 -9.34 -5.20
CA LEU A 332 -18.44 -9.89 -3.90
C LEU A 332 -19.25 -9.30 -2.74
N LEU A 333 -19.45 -7.99 -2.72
CA LEU A 333 -20.22 -7.30 -1.69
C LEU A 333 -21.70 -7.69 -1.70
N ASP A 334 -22.29 -7.89 -2.89
CA ASP A 334 -23.67 -8.34 -3.03
C ASP A 334 -23.85 -9.76 -2.49
N GLN A 335 -22.92 -10.67 -2.80
CA GLN A 335 -22.95 -12.02 -2.26
C GLN A 335 -22.76 -12.06 -0.73
N LEU A 336 -21.87 -11.22 -0.17
CA LEU A 336 -21.74 -11.11 1.29
C LEU A 336 -23.06 -10.61 1.91
N LYS A 337 -23.69 -9.58 1.32
CA LYS A 337 -24.97 -9.03 1.79
C LYS A 337 -26.09 -10.06 1.81
N GLU A 338 -26.11 -10.98 0.84
CA GLU A 338 -27.11 -12.07 0.75
C GLU A 338 -26.77 -13.25 1.66
N SER A 339 -25.55 -13.33 2.20
CA SER A 339 -25.11 -14.42 3.05
C SER A 339 -25.54 -14.22 4.50
N LYS A 340 -25.55 -15.30 5.28
CA LYS A 340 -25.76 -15.26 6.75
C LYS A 340 -24.63 -14.54 7.51
N TYR A 341 -23.56 -14.14 6.84
CA TYR A 341 -22.38 -13.51 7.41
C TYR A 341 -22.42 -11.98 7.33
N ALA A 342 -23.42 -11.40 6.66
CA ALA A 342 -23.55 -9.98 6.38
C ALA A 342 -23.34 -9.09 7.61
N ASP A 343 -23.97 -9.44 8.73
CA ASP A 343 -24.01 -8.60 9.93
C ASP A 343 -22.83 -8.84 10.90
N ASN A 344 -22.01 -9.87 10.65
CA ASN A 344 -20.86 -10.21 11.52
C ASN A 344 -19.56 -10.37 10.71
N THR A 345 -19.32 -9.50 9.74
CA THR A 345 -18.11 -9.52 8.93
C THR A 345 -17.45 -8.14 8.92
N ILE A 346 -16.18 -8.11 9.30
CA ILE A 346 -15.32 -6.94 9.09
C ILE A 346 -14.91 -6.94 7.61
N ILE A 347 -15.16 -5.84 6.90
CA ILE A 347 -14.72 -5.65 5.52
C ILE A 347 -13.57 -4.65 5.54
N VAL A 348 -12.43 -5.01 4.94
CA VAL A 348 -11.33 -4.10 4.64
C VAL A 348 -11.11 -4.09 3.15
N LEU A 349 -11.21 -2.93 2.51
CA LEU A 349 -10.84 -2.71 1.11
C LEU A 349 -9.64 -1.76 1.08
N TRP A 350 -8.59 -2.15 0.37
CA TRP A 350 -7.36 -1.40 0.23
C TRP A 350 -6.68 -1.67 -1.12
N SER A 351 -5.86 -0.73 -1.58
CA SER A 351 -4.93 -0.94 -2.70
C SER A 351 -3.50 -0.92 -2.19
N ASP A 352 -2.63 -1.73 -2.79
CA ASP A 352 -1.24 -1.87 -2.33
C ASP A 352 -0.39 -0.62 -2.58
N HIS A 353 -0.60 0.09 -3.66
CA HIS A 353 -0.02 1.41 -3.97
C HIS A 353 -0.87 2.12 -5.04
N GLY A 354 -0.50 3.37 -5.32
CA GLY A 354 -1.12 4.18 -6.35
C GLY A 354 -0.47 4.03 -7.73
N MET A 355 -0.82 4.97 -8.63
CA MET A 355 -0.41 4.97 -10.03
C MET A 355 -0.42 6.39 -10.56
N HIS A 356 0.64 6.81 -11.25
CA HIS A 356 0.67 8.02 -12.07
C HIS A 356 0.09 7.75 -13.44
N MET A 357 -0.60 8.74 -13.99
CA MET A 357 -1.16 8.73 -15.33
C MET A 357 -0.72 9.98 -16.13
N GLY A 358 0.47 10.50 -15.83
CA GLY A 358 1.09 11.69 -16.44
C GLY A 358 1.50 12.77 -15.46
N GLU A 359 1.00 12.72 -14.22
CA GLU A 359 1.46 13.64 -13.17
C GLU A 359 2.95 13.40 -12.91
N LYS A 360 3.70 14.47 -12.61
CA LYS A 360 5.15 14.40 -12.42
C LYS A 360 5.88 13.77 -13.62
N GLU A 361 5.38 14.02 -14.84
CA GLU A 361 5.95 13.44 -16.07
C GLU A 361 6.20 11.94 -15.96
N ASN A 362 5.32 11.23 -15.25
CA ASN A 362 5.44 9.81 -14.97
C ASN A 362 4.14 9.07 -15.32
N ILE A 363 4.28 7.87 -15.84
CA ILE A 363 3.22 6.88 -15.96
C ILE A 363 3.74 5.63 -15.29
N GLU A 364 2.99 5.04 -14.42
CA GLU A 364 3.28 3.93 -13.52
C GLU A 364 3.44 4.37 -12.05
N LYS A 365 3.95 3.47 -11.25
CA LYS A 365 4.23 3.51 -9.82
C LYS A 365 5.72 3.80 -9.57
N PHE A 366 6.24 3.41 -8.44
CA PHE A 366 7.65 3.47 -8.07
C PHE A 366 8.18 4.87 -7.72
N THR A 367 7.32 5.83 -7.47
CA THR A 367 7.71 7.15 -6.97
C THR A 367 7.25 7.36 -5.52
N LEU A 368 7.78 8.37 -4.86
CA LEU A 368 7.42 8.68 -3.48
C LEU A 368 6.43 9.86 -3.37
N TRP A 369 5.90 10.33 -4.51
CA TRP A 369 4.88 11.36 -4.58
C TRP A 369 3.48 10.82 -4.27
N GLU A 370 2.54 11.74 -4.06
CA GLU A 370 1.18 11.43 -3.61
C GLU A 370 0.50 10.38 -4.49
N ARG A 371 0.62 10.48 -5.82
CA ARG A 371 -0.08 9.59 -6.78
C ARG A 371 0.34 8.12 -6.69
N SER A 372 1.59 7.84 -6.34
CA SER A 372 2.06 6.47 -6.10
C SER A 372 1.83 5.98 -4.69
N THR A 373 1.63 6.88 -3.72
CA THR A 373 1.59 6.49 -2.32
C THR A 373 0.20 6.56 -1.68
N ARG A 374 -0.67 7.50 -2.14
CA ARG A 374 -2.03 7.63 -1.63
C ARG A 374 -2.95 6.61 -2.28
N VAL A 375 -3.70 5.90 -1.45
CA VAL A 375 -4.51 4.74 -1.87
C VAL A 375 -5.89 4.71 -1.22
N PRO A 376 -6.87 4.02 -1.81
CA PRO A 376 -8.12 3.69 -1.14
C PRO A 376 -7.87 2.84 0.13
N LEU A 377 -8.56 3.21 1.21
CA LEU A 377 -8.70 2.39 2.41
C LEU A 377 -10.09 2.61 3.02
N ILE A 378 -10.85 1.53 3.13
CA ILE A 378 -12.20 1.50 3.69
C ILE A 378 -12.27 0.38 4.71
N ILE A 379 -12.82 0.66 5.90
CA ILE A 379 -13.07 -0.35 6.93
C ILE A 379 -14.53 -0.28 7.34
N SER A 380 -15.22 -1.42 7.27
CA SER A 380 -16.61 -1.58 7.67
C SER A 380 -16.74 -2.70 8.69
N TYR A 381 -17.57 -2.49 9.70
CA TYR A 381 -18.01 -3.54 10.62
C TYR A 381 -19.41 -3.19 11.09
N PRO A 382 -20.45 -3.86 10.57
CA PRO A 382 -21.84 -3.57 10.91
C PRO A 382 -22.09 -3.55 12.43
N GLY A 383 -22.80 -2.54 12.91
CA GLY A 383 -23.10 -2.39 14.33
C GLY A 383 -21.94 -1.94 15.24
N VAL A 384 -20.69 -1.91 14.73
CA VAL A 384 -19.49 -1.53 15.49
C VAL A 384 -18.86 -0.24 14.95
N ILE A 385 -18.72 -0.13 13.65
CA ILE A 385 -18.14 1.06 12.98
C ILE A 385 -19.28 1.92 12.42
N GLN A 386 -19.27 3.21 12.79
CA GLN A 386 -20.27 4.15 12.33
C GLN A 386 -20.12 4.39 10.81
N ALA A 387 -21.21 4.18 10.07
CA ALA A 387 -21.28 4.49 8.66
C ALA A 387 -21.16 5.99 8.36
N LYS A 388 -20.78 6.34 7.13
CA LYS A 388 -20.64 7.74 6.64
C LYS A 388 -19.64 8.56 7.47
N THR A 389 -18.61 7.91 7.99
CA THR A 389 -17.50 8.59 8.69
C THR A 389 -16.25 8.65 7.82
N SER A 390 -15.47 9.72 8.01
CA SER A 390 -14.26 9.96 7.23
C SER A 390 -13.14 10.49 8.11
N CYS A 391 -11.95 9.91 8.00
CA CYS A 391 -10.72 10.37 8.63
C CYS A 391 -9.75 10.92 7.58
N ASP A 392 -9.30 12.15 7.78
CA ASP A 392 -8.32 12.84 6.93
C ASP A 392 -6.90 12.83 7.52
N GLN A 393 -6.71 12.17 8.66
CA GLN A 393 -5.40 12.01 9.25
C GLN A 393 -4.56 11.03 8.41
N PRO A 394 -3.22 11.25 8.30
CA PRO A 394 -2.37 10.32 7.57
C PRO A 394 -2.34 8.96 8.29
N VAL A 395 -2.66 7.89 7.59
CA VAL A 395 -2.64 6.52 8.09
C VAL A 395 -1.85 5.61 7.14
N SER A 396 -1.18 4.62 7.70
CA SER A 396 -0.44 3.63 6.92
C SER A 396 -1.29 2.41 6.62
N LEU A 397 -1.11 1.79 5.46
CA LEU A 397 -1.68 0.45 5.22
C LEU A 397 -1.15 -0.60 6.21
N MET A 398 0.00 -0.37 6.84
CA MET A 398 0.51 -1.24 7.91
C MET A 398 -0.37 -1.22 9.16
N ASP A 399 -1.23 -0.21 9.30
CA ASP A 399 -2.16 -0.07 10.42
C ASP A 399 -3.36 -1.04 10.29
N ILE A 400 -3.55 -1.67 9.12
CA ILE A 400 -4.61 -2.65 8.87
C ILE A 400 -4.47 -3.87 9.78
N TYR A 401 -3.28 -4.47 9.86
CA TYR A 401 -3.05 -5.67 10.65
C TYR A 401 -3.38 -5.45 12.15
N PRO A 402 -2.78 -4.49 12.87
CA PRO A 402 -3.12 -4.26 14.28
C PRO A 402 -4.58 -3.85 14.47
N THR A 403 -5.20 -3.17 13.50
CA THR A 403 -6.62 -2.79 13.56
C THR A 403 -7.54 -4.02 13.50
N LEU A 404 -7.28 -4.95 12.57
CA LEU A 404 -8.03 -6.21 12.46
C LEU A 404 -7.89 -7.06 13.72
N VAL A 405 -6.68 -7.14 14.26
CA VAL A 405 -6.39 -7.86 15.50
C VAL A 405 -7.26 -7.31 16.65
N GLU A 406 -7.25 -6.00 16.84
CA GLU A 406 -7.97 -5.35 17.94
C GLU A 406 -9.50 -5.39 17.73
N LEU A 407 -9.99 -5.18 16.49
CA LEU A 407 -11.41 -5.31 16.16
C LEU A 407 -11.93 -6.74 16.37
N SER A 408 -11.06 -7.73 16.27
CA SER A 408 -11.39 -9.15 16.53
C SER A 408 -11.23 -9.56 18.00
N GLY A 409 -10.90 -8.62 18.89
CA GLY A 409 -10.79 -8.85 20.33
C GLY A 409 -9.49 -9.52 20.77
N PHE A 410 -8.43 -9.45 19.95
CA PHE A 410 -7.12 -10.02 20.30
C PHE A 410 -6.09 -8.94 20.68
N GLU A 411 -5.05 -9.34 21.38
CA GLU A 411 -3.90 -8.50 21.70
C GLU A 411 -2.97 -8.34 20.49
N LYS A 412 -2.46 -7.11 20.30
CA LYS A 412 -1.54 -6.78 19.22
C LYS A 412 -0.21 -7.51 19.38
N PRO A 413 0.27 -8.27 18.39
CA PRO A 413 1.62 -8.83 18.37
C PRO A 413 2.71 -7.76 18.48
N ALA A 414 3.75 -8.04 19.27
CA ALA A 414 4.82 -7.07 19.56
C ALA A 414 5.67 -6.68 18.36
N HIS A 415 5.72 -7.52 17.32
CA HIS A 415 6.54 -7.28 16.12
C HIS A 415 5.95 -6.26 15.14
N LEU A 416 4.67 -5.89 15.31
CA LEU A 416 3.98 -5.01 14.37
C LEU A 416 4.46 -3.55 14.49
N ASP A 417 4.96 -3.00 13.40
CA ASP A 417 5.35 -1.58 13.30
C ASP A 417 4.14 -0.64 13.15
N GLY A 418 3.03 -1.13 12.58
CA GLY A 418 1.78 -0.38 12.43
C GLY A 418 1.07 -0.12 13.77
N HIS A 419 0.12 0.82 13.75
CA HIS A 419 -0.71 1.21 14.88
C HIS A 419 -2.19 0.90 14.60
N SER A 420 -2.95 0.53 15.62
CA SER A 420 -4.39 0.33 15.44
C SER A 420 -5.09 1.65 15.09
N LEU A 421 -6.03 1.59 14.16
CA LEU A 421 -6.90 2.71 13.77
C LEU A 421 -8.16 2.82 14.64
N LEU A 422 -8.28 2.01 15.69
CA LEU A 422 -9.41 2.13 16.63
C LEU A 422 -9.59 3.53 17.20
N PRO A 423 -8.53 4.28 17.56
CA PRO A 423 -8.69 5.68 17.97
C PRO A 423 -9.38 6.54 16.92
N GLN A 424 -9.03 6.39 15.63
CA GLN A 424 -9.63 7.13 14.51
C GLN A 424 -11.05 6.64 14.21
N ILE A 425 -11.31 5.35 14.35
CA ILE A 425 -12.65 4.76 14.21
C ILE A 425 -13.61 5.33 15.25
N LYS A 426 -13.12 5.52 16.51
CA LYS A 426 -13.90 6.12 17.60
C LYS A 426 -14.01 7.65 17.47
N ASN A 427 -12.97 8.30 17.01
CA ASN A 427 -12.91 9.75 16.79
C ASN A 427 -12.10 10.05 15.50
N PRO A 428 -12.76 10.33 14.38
CA PRO A 428 -12.09 10.59 13.09
C PRO A 428 -11.01 11.68 13.13
N ASN A 429 -11.09 12.59 14.10
CA ASN A 429 -10.13 13.68 14.27
C ASN A 429 -8.96 13.32 15.21
N ALA A 430 -8.94 12.11 15.77
CA ALA A 430 -7.82 11.67 16.61
C ALA A 430 -6.53 11.70 15.78
N SER A 431 -5.50 12.38 16.32
CA SER A 431 -4.22 12.55 15.63
C SER A 431 -3.50 11.22 15.41
N THR A 432 -2.76 11.15 14.31
CA THR A 432 -1.89 10.01 13.97
C THR A 432 -0.43 10.45 13.92
N ALA A 433 0.47 9.50 13.92
CA ALA A 433 1.86 9.74 13.55
C ALA A 433 1.96 9.95 12.02
N PRO A 434 2.94 10.72 11.52
CA PRO A 434 3.21 10.78 10.08
C PRO A 434 3.56 9.40 9.53
N VAL A 435 3.12 9.11 8.29
CA VAL A 435 3.36 7.86 7.59
C VAL A 435 4.69 7.90 6.87
N ILE A 436 5.41 6.78 6.86
CA ILE A 436 6.65 6.61 6.11
C ILE A 436 6.39 5.68 4.93
N SER A 437 6.78 6.14 3.74
CA SER A 437 6.89 5.33 2.52
C SER A 437 8.35 5.33 2.07
N SER A 438 8.86 4.18 1.65
CA SER A 438 10.24 4.10 1.17
C SER A 438 10.34 3.16 -0.03
N TYR A 439 11.37 3.33 -0.84
CA TYR A 439 11.63 2.46 -1.98
C TYR A 439 13.12 2.40 -2.33
N LEU A 440 13.59 1.25 -2.81
CA LEU A 440 14.91 1.07 -3.38
C LEU A 440 14.81 1.03 -4.91
N PHE A 441 15.34 2.04 -5.55
CA PHE A 441 15.36 2.19 -7.01
C PHE A 441 16.54 1.36 -7.56
N THR A 442 16.24 0.35 -8.39
CA THR A 442 17.24 -0.64 -8.85
C THR A 442 17.48 -0.65 -10.36
N TRP A 443 16.75 0.18 -11.11
CA TRP A 443 16.90 0.29 -12.58
C TRP A 443 17.91 1.34 -13.04
N THR A 444 18.57 2.00 -12.11
CA THR A 444 19.68 2.91 -12.36
C THR A 444 21.00 2.17 -12.26
N GLU A 445 22.09 2.69 -12.85
CA GLU A 445 23.43 2.10 -12.77
C GLU A 445 23.87 1.83 -11.31
N LYS A 446 23.50 2.73 -10.41
CA LYS A 446 23.72 2.55 -8.96
C LYS A 446 22.37 2.59 -8.25
N PRO A 447 21.95 1.48 -7.62
CA PRO A 447 20.75 1.48 -6.79
C PRO A 447 20.82 2.57 -5.73
N PHE A 448 19.72 3.27 -5.50
CA PHE A 448 19.60 4.29 -4.46
C PHE A 448 18.28 4.17 -3.72
N ALA A 449 18.25 4.58 -2.47
CA ALA A 449 17.05 4.59 -1.65
C ALA A 449 16.39 5.97 -1.63
N GLY A 450 15.06 5.97 -1.51
CA GLY A 450 14.28 7.16 -1.22
C GLY A 450 13.32 6.91 -0.05
N HIS A 451 13.07 7.95 0.74
CA HIS A 451 12.19 7.89 1.91
C HIS A 451 11.28 9.11 1.96
N ALA A 452 9.98 8.87 2.04
CA ALA A 452 8.99 9.93 2.19
C ALA A 452 8.35 9.88 3.58
N VAL A 453 8.03 11.05 4.12
CA VAL A 453 7.23 11.23 5.33
C VAL A 453 6.00 12.05 4.98
N ARG A 454 4.82 11.47 5.12
CA ARG A 454 3.54 12.14 4.92
C ARG A 454 2.91 12.49 6.26
N SER A 455 2.94 13.77 6.61
CA SER A 455 2.16 14.34 7.72
C SER A 455 0.82 14.87 7.20
N LYS A 456 -0.05 15.41 8.06
CA LYS A 456 -1.38 15.88 7.63
C LYS A 456 -1.30 16.88 6.48
N ASN A 457 -0.37 17.84 6.56
CA ASN A 457 -0.28 18.96 5.60
C ASN A 457 0.92 18.87 4.66
N TYR A 458 1.94 18.09 5.01
CA TYR A 458 3.20 18.11 4.27
C TYR A 458 3.62 16.72 3.84
N ARG A 459 4.24 16.66 2.65
CA ARG A 459 5.07 15.55 2.21
C ARG A 459 6.53 16.00 2.18
N TYR A 460 7.38 15.27 2.89
CA TYR A 460 8.81 15.40 2.85
C TYR A 460 9.44 14.17 2.23
N ILE A 461 10.33 14.32 1.27
CA ILE A 461 11.06 13.20 0.63
C ILE A 461 12.55 13.46 0.79
N TYR A 462 13.31 12.40 1.04
CA TYR A 462 14.77 12.45 1.12
C TYR A 462 15.40 11.29 0.37
N TYR A 463 16.39 11.62 -0.46
CA TYR A 463 17.22 10.69 -1.21
C TYR A 463 18.65 10.71 -0.66
N PRO A 464 19.04 9.79 0.26
CA PRO A 464 20.30 9.85 1.01
C PRO A 464 21.55 9.83 0.13
N ASP A 465 21.52 8.99 -0.92
CA ASP A 465 22.68 8.80 -1.80
C ASP A 465 23.01 10.06 -2.60
N ILE A 466 22.00 10.86 -2.90
CA ILE A 466 22.08 12.09 -3.70
C ILE A 466 22.20 13.32 -2.79
N GLY A 467 21.58 13.27 -1.62
CA GLY A 467 21.46 14.41 -0.70
C GLY A 467 20.32 15.37 -1.06
N LEU A 468 19.40 14.95 -1.96
CA LEU A 468 18.27 15.76 -2.36
C LEU A 468 17.14 15.65 -1.34
N GLU A 469 16.52 16.78 -1.02
CA GLU A 469 15.31 16.90 -0.23
C GLU A 469 14.18 17.51 -1.06
N GLU A 470 12.98 16.98 -0.87
CA GLU A 470 11.77 17.58 -1.40
C GLU A 470 10.79 17.84 -0.25
N LEU A 471 10.07 18.95 -0.32
CA LEU A 471 8.99 19.28 0.61
C LEU A 471 7.83 19.92 -0.17
N TYR A 472 6.63 19.41 0.04
CA TYR A 472 5.40 19.90 -0.56
C TYR A 472 4.37 20.20 0.51
N ASP A 473 3.69 21.36 0.38
CA ASP A 473 2.59 21.76 1.26
C ASP A 473 1.26 21.43 0.59
N HIS A 474 0.63 20.35 1.02
CA HIS A 474 -0.64 19.87 0.44
C HIS A 474 -1.85 20.79 0.67
N GLN A 475 -1.74 21.80 1.55
CA GLN A 475 -2.80 22.79 1.71
C GLN A 475 -2.82 23.79 0.54
N SER A 476 -1.65 24.15 0.02
CA SER A 476 -1.50 25.12 -1.07
C SER A 476 -1.10 24.49 -2.41
N ASP A 477 -0.48 23.30 -2.38
CA ASP A 477 0.03 22.59 -3.56
C ASP A 477 -0.26 21.08 -3.47
N PRO A 478 -1.53 20.66 -3.62
CA PRO A 478 -1.92 19.26 -3.56
C PRO A 478 -1.37 18.40 -4.71
N ASN A 479 -0.88 19.03 -5.79
CA ASN A 479 -0.28 18.35 -6.93
C ASN A 479 1.25 18.22 -6.85
N GLU A 480 1.86 18.73 -5.77
CA GLU A 480 3.31 18.64 -5.55
C GLU A 480 4.16 19.31 -6.66
N TRP A 481 3.68 20.46 -7.19
CA TRP A 481 4.31 21.15 -8.31
C TRP A 481 5.53 21.97 -7.94
N LYS A 482 5.70 22.28 -6.64
CA LYS A 482 6.79 23.15 -6.19
C LYS A 482 7.51 22.60 -4.98
N ASN A 483 8.77 22.21 -5.17
CA ASN A 483 9.64 21.84 -4.07
C ASN A 483 10.02 23.07 -3.24
N ILE A 484 9.63 23.09 -1.97
CA ILE A 484 9.90 24.19 -1.02
C ILE A 484 10.90 23.78 0.07
N ALA A 485 11.64 22.68 -0.10
CA ALA A 485 12.53 22.15 0.93
C ALA A 485 13.63 23.12 1.36
N TYR A 486 14.17 23.88 0.43
CA TYR A 486 15.34 24.72 0.68
C TYR A 486 15.01 26.15 1.15
N LYS A 487 13.72 26.47 1.30
CA LYS A 487 13.28 27.75 1.84
C LYS A 487 13.59 27.87 3.34
N LYS A 488 14.08 29.03 3.76
CA LYS A 488 14.53 29.28 5.15
C LYS A 488 13.42 29.05 6.17
N GLU A 489 12.19 29.44 5.86
CA GLU A 489 11.00 29.30 6.69
C GLU A 489 10.65 27.83 6.97
N ASN A 490 11.00 26.90 6.07
CA ASN A 490 10.64 25.48 6.17
C ASN A 490 11.61 24.62 6.99
N LYS A 491 12.73 25.20 7.48
CA LYS A 491 13.74 24.47 8.25
C LYS A 491 13.18 23.71 9.46
N LYS A 492 12.18 24.27 10.15
CA LYS A 492 11.55 23.61 11.30
C LYS A 492 10.72 22.40 10.88
N ILE A 493 10.00 22.51 9.76
CA ILE A 493 9.17 21.45 9.19
C ILE A 493 10.10 20.29 8.77
N ILE A 494 11.14 20.56 8.00
CA ILE A 494 12.14 19.57 7.57
C ILE A 494 12.74 18.85 8.77
N LYS A 495 13.21 19.61 9.78
CA LYS A 495 13.79 19.03 11.00
C LYS A 495 12.82 18.07 11.71
N SER A 496 11.53 18.39 11.74
CA SER A 496 10.52 17.53 12.35
C SER A 496 10.31 16.22 11.57
N HIS A 497 10.28 16.30 10.22
CA HIS A 497 10.11 15.14 9.35
C HIS A 497 11.35 14.22 9.35
N ARG A 498 12.56 14.80 9.35
CA ARG A 498 13.82 14.06 9.53
C ARG A 498 13.82 13.23 10.84
N LYS A 499 13.29 13.78 11.93
CA LYS A 499 13.16 13.04 13.21
C LYS A 499 12.22 11.83 13.09
N VAL A 500 11.20 11.90 12.22
CA VAL A 500 10.30 10.77 11.99
C VAL A 500 11.04 9.65 11.27
N LEU A 501 11.83 9.95 10.25
CA LEU A 501 12.64 8.94 9.53
C LEU A 501 13.63 8.23 10.45
N LEU A 502 14.27 8.95 11.38
CA LEU A 502 15.22 8.36 12.33
C LEU A 502 14.62 7.32 13.27
N LYS A 503 13.30 7.26 13.44
CA LYS A 503 12.65 6.21 14.23
C LYS A 503 12.76 4.83 13.57
N ILE A 504 12.71 4.79 12.23
CA ILE A 504 12.80 3.53 11.47
C ILE A 504 14.22 3.33 10.92
N LEU A 505 14.92 4.42 10.60
CA LEU A 505 16.25 4.44 9.99
C LEU A 505 17.23 5.22 10.88
N PRO A 506 17.59 4.72 12.08
CA PRO A 506 18.38 5.46 13.05
C PRO A 506 19.80 5.79 12.55
N GLN A 507 20.32 5.03 11.57
CA GLN A 507 21.64 5.24 10.94
C GLN A 507 21.62 6.26 9.80
N LEU A 508 20.44 6.80 9.43
CA LEU A 508 20.29 7.73 8.30
C LEU A 508 21.04 9.04 8.56
N GLN A 509 21.90 9.43 7.61
CA GLN A 509 22.64 10.68 7.64
C GLN A 509 22.13 11.64 6.58
N TRP A 510 22.26 12.94 6.83
CA TRP A 510 21.85 13.99 5.89
C TRP A 510 23.08 14.65 5.28
N LYS A 511 23.11 14.68 3.94
CA LYS A 511 24.00 15.56 3.20
C LYS A 511 23.42 16.99 3.28
N LEU A 512 24.20 17.93 3.76
CA LEU A 512 23.77 19.33 3.95
C LEU A 512 24.24 20.26 2.83
N GLU A 513 25.00 19.74 1.88
CA GLU A 513 25.49 20.44 0.71
C GLU A 513 24.41 20.51 -0.38
N THR A 514 24.58 21.44 -1.33
CA THR A 514 23.72 21.45 -2.52
C THR A 514 23.88 20.13 -3.28
N PRO A 515 22.79 19.42 -3.59
CA PRO A 515 22.86 18.15 -4.31
C PRO A 515 23.60 18.31 -5.65
N GLU A 516 24.41 17.33 -6.00
CA GLU A 516 25.12 17.31 -7.28
C GLU A 516 24.12 17.40 -8.44
N GLY A 517 24.42 18.21 -9.43
CA GLY A 517 23.53 18.45 -10.58
C GLY A 517 22.41 19.46 -10.33
N TYR A 518 22.31 20.03 -9.14
CA TYR A 518 21.30 21.03 -8.80
C TYR A 518 21.90 22.38 -8.42
N LYS A 519 21.10 23.44 -8.55
CA LYS A 519 21.39 24.76 -7.99
C LYS A 519 20.26 25.20 -7.08
N ILE A 520 20.60 25.96 -6.05
CA ILE A 520 19.65 26.59 -5.14
C ILE A 520 19.87 28.12 -5.23
N ASP A 521 18.82 28.86 -5.57
CA ASP A 521 18.88 30.32 -5.62
C ASP A 521 18.84 30.95 -4.21
N PRO A 522 19.11 32.26 -4.06
CA PRO A 522 19.04 32.92 -2.75
C PRO A 522 17.68 32.88 -2.06
N ASN A 523 16.60 32.65 -2.81
CA ASN A 523 15.23 32.52 -2.31
C ASN A 523 14.88 31.07 -1.92
N GLY A 524 15.81 30.11 -2.09
CA GLY A 524 15.63 28.71 -1.78
C GLY A 524 14.81 27.95 -2.82
N ASN A 525 14.75 28.43 -4.07
CA ASN A 525 14.22 27.63 -5.17
C ASN A 525 15.33 26.74 -5.70
N ILE A 526 15.03 25.44 -5.84
CA ILE A 526 15.95 24.45 -6.40
C ILE A 526 15.63 24.22 -7.87
N SER A 527 16.64 23.96 -8.69
CA SER A 527 16.45 23.54 -10.07
C SER A 527 17.62 22.65 -10.53
N PHE A 528 17.33 21.70 -11.40
CA PHE A 528 18.33 20.82 -12.01
C PHE A 528 19.13 21.56 -13.08
N LEU A 529 20.46 21.48 -13.02
CA LEU A 529 21.35 22.28 -13.89
C LEU A 529 21.27 21.87 -15.36
N ASN A 530 21.17 20.56 -15.63
CA ASN A 530 21.23 19.99 -16.98
C ASN A 530 19.86 19.49 -17.44
N TYR A 531 18.78 20.10 -16.97
CA TYR A 531 17.42 19.68 -17.27
C TYR A 531 17.15 19.62 -18.78
N ASN A 532 17.63 20.59 -19.54
CA ASN A 532 17.48 20.61 -21.00
C ASN A 532 18.25 19.48 -21.69
N GLU A 533 19.44 19.12 -21.20
CA GLU A 533 20.21 17.98 -21.72
C GLU A 533 19.51 16.64 -21.41
N LEU A 534 18.81 16.57 -20.29
CA LEU A 534 18.01 15.40 -19.91
C LEU A 534 16.81 15.22 -20.84
N ILE A 535 16.17 16.34 -21.24
CA ILE A 535 15.05 16.34 -22.18
C ILE A 535 15.49 15.89 -23.58
N GLU A 536 16.68 16.30 -24.02
CA GLU A 536 17.20 15.99 -25.36
C GLU A 536 17.73 14.55 -25.47
N LYS A 537 18.20 13.94 -24.38
CA LYS A 537 18.79 12.60 -24.36
C LYS A 537 17.80 11.45 -24.19
N ASN A 538 16.58 11.72 -23.79
CA ASN A 538 15.49 10.76 -23.58
C ASN A 538 14.35 10.96 -24.58
#